data_063c3e614cb13987b80b64a2baab0a74
#
_entry.id   063c3e614cb13987b80b64a2baab0a74
#
_cell.length_a   1.000
_cell.length_b   1.000
_cell.length_c   1.000
_cell.angle_alpha   90.00
_cell.angle_beta   90.00
_cell.angle_gamma   90.00
#
_symmetry.space_group_name_H-M   'P 1'
#
loop_
_entity.id
_entity.type
_entity.pdbx_description
1 polymer ?
#
loop_
_entity_poly.entity_id
_entity_poly.type
_entity_poly.pdbx_seq_one_letter_code
_entity_poly.pdbx_strand_id
1 'polypeptide(L)'
;RNHSSAASDVYKRQVPDEFLGPILSLCTERRGEQVELTYVGARAMVVYKLPLNEVVFDFYDRLKSISRGYASFDYQMDNYITGDLVRMSVLVNAEPVDALSMVVHASQAETRGRELCSRLKDLIPRQLFKIPVQAAIGGKIIARETISAMRKDVTAKCYGGDVSRKRKLLEKQKKGKKKMRQFGRVDIPQSAFIEALKMGDS
;
A
#
# COMPACT_ATOMS: atom_id res chain seq x y z
N ARG A 1 15.99 11.27 15.76
CA ARG A 1 15.77 9.80 15.72
C ARG A 1 14.44 9.56 16.43
N ASN A 2 13.35 9.41 15.67
CA ASN A 2 12.06 9.05 16.22
C ASN A 2 12.03 7.54 16.43
N HIS A 3 12.30 7.11 17.65
CA HIS A 3 12.03 5.76 18.07
C HIS A 3 10.52 5.66 18.36
N SER A 4 9.74 5.22 17.40
CA SER A 4 8.37 4.81 17.68
C SER A 4 8.39 3.35 18.11
N SER A 5 7.75 3.07 19.24
CA SER A 5 7.59 1.73 19.78
C SER A 5 6.37 1.06 19.15
N ALA A 6 6.54 -0.15 18.65
CA ALA A 6 5.44 -1.00 18.21
C ALA A 6 5.15 -2.02 19.30
N ALA A 7 3.87 -2.29 19.57
CA ALA A 7 3.47 -3.41 20.41
C ALA A 7 3.86 -4.72 19.71
N SER A 8 4.46 -5.64 20.44
CA SER A 8 4.68 -7.00 19.97
C SER A 8 3.70 -7.93 20.67
N ASP A 9 3.15 -8.86 19.93
CA ASP A 9 2.25 -9.88 20.45
C ASP A 9 2.91 -11.25 20.41
N VAL A 10 2.70 -12.05 21.46
CA VAL A 10 3.16 -13.43 21.52
C VAL A 10 2.04 -14.34 21.04
N TYR A 11 2.33 -15.13 20.02
CA TYR A 11 1.37 -16.06 19.41
C TYR A 11 1.73 -17.50 19.75
N LYS A 12 0.79 -18.24 20.32
CA LYS A 12 0.88 -19.68 20.56
C LYS A 12 0.04 -20.44 19.56
N ARG A 13 0.57 -21.49 18.94
CA ARG A 13 -0.13 -22.24 17.90
C ARG A 13 0.09 -23.73 17.98
N GLN A 14 -0.97 -24.49 17.73
CA GLN A 14 -0.92 -25.91 17.46
C GLN A 14 -1.30 -26.15 16.00
N VAL A 15 -0.40 -26.76 15.23
CA VAL A 15 -0.56 -26.97 13.81
C VAL A 15 -0.10 -28.37 13.44
N PRO A 16 -0.80 -29.10 12.53
CA PRO A 16 -0.27 -30.32 11.93
C PRO A 16 1.06 -30.02 11.22
N ASP A 17 1.99 -30.97 11.31
CA ASP A 17 3.38 -30.81 10.81
C ASP A 17 3.45 -30.43 9.33
N GLU A 18 2.50 -30.92 8.52
CA GLU A 18 2.42 -30.63 7.07
C GLU A 18 2.25 -29.13 6.73
N PHE A 19 1.68 -28.33 7.63
CA PHE A 19 1.48 -26.88 7.43
C PHE A 19 2.53 -26.02 8.13
N LEU A 20 3.48 -26.63 8.84
CA LEU A 20 4.48 -25.90 9.62
C LEU A 20 5.35 -25.00 8.75
N GLY A 21 5.90 -25.54 7.65
CA GLY A 21 6.77 -24.78 6.74
C GLY A 21 6.12 -23.49 6.19
N PRO A 22 4.95 -23.57 5.54
CA PRO A 22 4.21 -22.39 5.08
C PRO A 22 3.88 -21.37 6.18
N ILE A 23 3.58 -21.83 7.40
CA ILE A 23 3.30 -20.93 8.52
C ILE A 23 4.54 -20.21 9.02
N LEU A 24 5.67 -20.91 9.12
CA LEU A 24 6.96 -20.29 9.45
C LEU A 24 7.34 -19.21 8.42
N SER A 25 7.15 -19.50 7.13
CA SER A 25 7.38 -18.55 6.06
C SER A 25 6.49 -17.30 6.20
N LEU A 26 5.20 -17.49 6.46
CA LEU A 26 4.27 -16.38 6.69
C LEU A 26 4.69 -15.51 7.88
N CYS A 27 5.07 -16.12 9.00
CA CYS A 27 5.54 -15.38 10.17
C CYS A 27 6.83 -14.60 9.89
N THR A 28 7.75 -15.17 9.11
CA THR A 28 9.01 -14.51 8.71
C THR A 28 8.74 -13.33 7.76
N GLU A 29 7.85 -13.48 6.77
CA GLU A 29 7.41 -12.39 5.90
C GLU A 29 6.82 -11.22 6.68
N ARG A 30 6.13 -11.51 7.79
CA ARG A 30 5.54 -10.52 8.69
C ARG A 30 6.51 -10.04 9.78
N ARG A 31 7.81 -10.23 9.58
CA ARG A 31 8.87 -9.79 10.52
C ARG A 31 8.74 -10.43 11.90
N GLY A 32 8.18 -11.64 11.95
CA GLY A 32 8.06 -12.38 13.18
C GLY A 32 9.39 -12.95 13.64
N GLU A 33 9.62 -12.89 14.94
CA GLU A 33 10.73 -13.53 15.62
C GLU A 33 10.25 -14.83 16.28
N GLN A 34 10.84 -15.96 15.89
CA GLN A 34 10.49 -17.25 16.48
C GLN A 34 11.07 -17.32 17.90
N VAL A 35 10.17 -17.53 18.88
CA VAL A 35 10.55 -17.67 20.28
C VAL A 35 10.71 -19.12 20.65
N GLU A 36 9.75 -19.97 20.24
CA GLU A 36 9.72 -21.38 20.64
C GLU A 36 9.06 -22.23 19.56
N LEU A 37 9.55 -23.46 19.42
CA LEU A 37 8.94 -24.51 18.60
C LEU A 37 8.96 -25.79 19.43
N THR A 38 7.80 -26.28 19.81
CA THR A 38 7.64 -27.52 20.59
C THR A 38 6.65 -28.43 19.88
N TYR A 39 6.82 -29.74 20.08
CA TYR A 39 5.93 -30.75 19.54
C TYR A 39 5.10 -31.36 20.67
N VAL A 40 3.79 -31.39 20.49
CA VAL A 40 2.83 -32.03 21.39
C VAL A 40 2.13 -33.14 20.60
N GLY A 41 2.67 -34.36 20.70
CA GLY A 41 2.24 -35.49 19.87
C GLY A 41 2.55 -35.25 18.37
N ALA A 42 1.53 -35.34 17.52
CA ALA A 42 1.66 -35.12 16.07
C ALA A 42 1.43 -33.64 15.66
N ARG A 43 1.36 -32.71 16.63
CA ARG A 43 1.13 -31.29 16.35
C ARG A 43 2.32 -30.46 16.81
N ALA A 44 2.74 -29.55 15.95
CA ALA A 44 3.73 -28.53 16.29
C ALA A 44 3.05 -27.35 17.00
N MET A 45 3.62 -26.91 18.12
CA MET A 45 3.27 -25.67 18.77
C MET A 45 4.37 -24.65 18.53
N VAL A 46 4.01 -23.53 17.91
CA VAL A 46 4.95 -22.49 17.55
C VAL A 46 4.60 -21.20 18.27
N VAL A 47 5.60 -20.56 18.84
CA VAL A 47 5.48 -19.27 19.53
C VAL A 47 6.29 -18.24 18.75
N TYR A 48 5.62 -17.16 18.32
CA TYR A 48 6.24 -16.05 17.60
C TYR A 48 5.95 -14.72 18.26
N LYS A 49 6.92 -13.81 18.23
CA LYS A 49 6.70 -12.40 18.47
C LYS A 49 6.48 -11.70 17.13
N LEU A 50 5.32 -11.07 16.95
CA LEU A 50 4.94 -10.39 15.72
C LEU A 50 4.58 -8.94 16.01
N PRO A 51 4.96 -7.97 15.16
CA PRO A 51 4.46 -6.61 15.29
C PRO A 51 2.94 -6.55 15.11
N LEU A 52 2.24 -5.87 16.00
CA LEU A 52 0.78 -5.80 16.01
C LEU A 52 0.20 -5.34 14.66
N ASN A 53 0.82 -4.34 14.04
CA ASN A 53 0.38 -3.81 12.76
C ASN A 53 0.48 -4.79 11.57
N GLU A 54 1.30 -5.85 11.69
CA GLU A 54 1.41 -6.91 10.67
C GLU A 54 0.36 -8.01 10.86
N VAL A 55 -0.34 -7.99 11.98
CA VAL A 55 -1.28 -9.03 12.38
C VAL A 55 -2.73 -8.60 12.21
N VAL A 56 -3.01 -7.32 12.45
CA VAL A 56 -4.39 -6.79 12.57
C VAL A 56 -5.20 -6.93 11.26
N PHE A 57 -4.57 -6.85 10.09
CA PHE A 57 -5.32 -6.74 8.84
C PHE A 57 -5.68 -8.08 8.18
N ASP A 58 -4.72 -8.89 7.78
CA ASP A 58 -4.96 -10.07 6.93
C ASP A 58 -4.26 -11.35 7.41
N PHE A 59 -3.48 -11.26 8.48
CA PHE A 59 -2.67 -12.37 8.96
C PHE A 59 -3.50 -13.60 9.34
N TYR A 60 -4.64 -13.38 9.99
CA TYR A 60 -5.53 -14.46 10.40
C TYR A 60 -6.16 -15.20 9.20
N ASP A 61 -6.59 -14.45 8.22
CA ASP A 61 -7.21 -15.03 7.01
C ASP A 61 -6.20 -15.79 6.17
N ARG A 62 -5.00 -15.25 6.00
CA ARG A 62 -3.89 -15.97 5.35
C ARG A 62 -3.50 -17.23 6.10
N LEU A 63 -3.45 -17.16 7.42
CA LEU A 63 -3.13 -18.31 8.22
C LEU A 63 -4.17 -19.42 8.09
N LYS A 64 -5.47 -19.09 8.15
CA LYS A 64 -6.55 -20.04 7.90
C LYS A 64 -6.45 -20.66 6.51
N SER A 65 -6.19 -19.83 5.50
CA SER A 65 -6.04 -20.28 4.13
C SER A 65 -4.89 -21.28 3.99
N ILE A 66 -3.69 -20.95 4.48
CA ILE A 66 -2.49 -21.78 4.41
C ILE A 66 -2.67 -23.11 5.17
N SER A 67 -3.31 -23.05 6.33
CA SER A 67 -3.52 -24.23 7.19
C SER A 67 -4.81 -24.99 6.89
N ARG A 68 -5.56 -24.60 5.86
CA ARG A 68 -6.89 -25.16 5.55
C ARG A 68 -7.84 -25.16 6.75
N GLY A 69 -7.71 -24.18 7.64
CA GLY A 69 -8.51 -24.06 8.85
C GLY A 69 -8.03 -24.88 10.05
N TYR A 70 -6.95 -25.65 9.92
CA TYR A 70 -6.45 -26.49 11.02
C TYR A 70 -5.61 -25.75 12.07
N ALA A 71 -5.09 -24.55 11.75
CA ALA A 71 -4.33 -23.77 12.72
C ALA A 71 -5.25 -23.11 13.75
N SER A 72 -5.07 -23.42 15.01
CA SER A 72 -5.65 -22.66 16.12
C SER A 72 -4.74 -21.48 16.45
N PHE A 73 -5.33 -20.38 16.87
CA PHE A 73 -4.64 -19.10 17.10
C PHE A 73 -5.01 -18.53 18.45
N ASP A 74 -4.03 -18.25 19.26
CA ASP A 74 -4.17 -17.49 20.49
C ASP A 74 -3.09 -16.43 20.55
N TYR A 75 -3.40 -15.24 21.04
CA TYR A 75 -2.45 -14.13 21.11
C TYR A 75 -2.48 -13.47 22.48
N GLN A 76 -1.36 -12.94 22.87
CA GLN A 76 -1.18 -12.23 24.11
C GLN A 76 -0.34 -10.98 23.85
N MET A 77 -0.83 -9.81 24.24
CA MET A 77 -0.07 -8.58 24.12
C MET A 77 1.19 -8.63 24.98
N ASP A 78 2.33 -8.33 24.35
CA ASP A 78 3.63 -8.19 25.01
C ASP A 78 4.02 -6.70 25.08
N ASN A 79 5.22 -6.42 25.50
CA ASN A 79 5.75 -5.07 25.67
C ASN A 79 5.99 -4.35 24.34
N TYR A 80 6.04 -3.02 24.40
CA TYR A 80 6.46 -2.19 23.26
C TYR A 80 7.93 -2.39 22.96
N ILE A 81 8.23 -2.69 21.69
CA ILE A 81 9.59 -2.85 21.19
C ILE A 81 9.91 -1.67 20.27
N THR A 82 11.15 -1.15 20.38
CA THR A 82 11.64 -0.12 19.45
C THR A 82 11.82 -0.72 18.05
N GLY A 83 11.17 -0.12 17.06
CA GLY A 83 11.27 -0.51 15.66
C GLY A 83 11.68 0.67 14.78
N ASP A 84 12.27 0.37 13.62
CA ASP A 84 12.59 1.37 12.60
C ASP A 84 11.34 1.74 11.81
N LEU A 85 10.46 2.52 12.46
CA LEU A 85 9.20 2.97 11.90
C LEU A 85 9.34 4.36 11.30
N VAL A 86 8.76 4.54 10.11
CA VAL A 86 8.76 5.80 9.39
C VAL A 86 7.33 6.22 9.02
N ARG A 87 7.06 7.51 9.08
CA ARG A 87 5.80 8.05 8.56
C ARG A 87 5.92 8.17 7.04
N MET A 88 5.11 7.41 6.32
CA MET A 88 4.94 7.53 4.88
C MET A 88 3.76 8.46 4.60
N SER A 89 4.01 9.56 3.89
CA SER A 89 3.00 10.53 3.46
C SER A 89 2.62 10.27 2.01
N VAL A 90 1.34 10.45 1.68
CA VAL A 90 0.82 10.33 0.31
C VAL A 90 0.50 11.70 -0.22
N LEU A 91 0.96 11.98 -1.45
CA LEU A 91 0.68 13.23 -2.15
C LEU A 91 -0.08 12.92 -3.44
N VAL A 92 -1.16 13.65 -3.65
CA VAL A 92 -1.94 13.61 -4.90
C VAL A 92 -1.90 14.99 -5.53
N ASN A 93 -1.42 15.10 -6.76
CA ASN A 93 -1.16 16.37 -7.43
C ASN A 93 -0.25 17.34 -6.65
N ALA A 94 0.73 16.80 -5.92
CA ALA A 94 1.65 17.49 -5.02
C ALA A 94 1.01 18.03 -3.72
N GLU A 95 -0.28 17.78 -3.47
CA GLU A 95 -0.94 18.11 -2.21
C GLU A 95 -0.92 16.89 -1.27
N PRO A 96 -0.55 17.04 0.01
CA PRO A 96 -0.55 15.94 0.96
C PRO A 96 -1.98 15.53 1.30
N VAL A 97 -2.19 14.21 1.39
CA VAL A 97 -3.47 13.60 1.78
C VAL A 97 -3.25 12.86 3.10
N ASP A 98 -3.53 13.53 4.21
CA ASP A 98 -3.23 13.00 5.54
C ASP A 98 -3.98 11.71 5.86
N ALA A 99 -5.20 11.56 5.37
CA ALA A 99 -6.01 10.34 5.55
C ALA A 99 -5.39 9.07 4.95
N LEU A 100 -4.47 9.22 4.00
CA LEU A 100 -3.73 8.11 3.39
C LEU A 100 -2.31 7.96 3.96
N SER A 101 -1.91 8.87 4.86
CA SER A 101 -0.60 8.78 5.51
C SER A 101 -0.61 7.68 6.56
N MET A 102 0.44 6.87 6.59
CA MET A 102 0.54 5.73 7.50
C MET A 102 1.94 5.59 8.08
N VAL A 103 2.03 4.89 9.21
CA VAL A 103 3.30 4.50 9.81
C VAL A 103 3.63 3.09 9.33
N VAL A 104 4.80 2.92 8.74
CA VAL A 104 5.26 1.64 8.19
C VAL A 104 6.71 1.39 8.63
N HIS A 105 7.14 0.14 8.61
CA HIS A 105 8.54 -0.17 8.82
C HIS A 105 9.38 0.29 7.62
N ALA A 106 10.57 0.84 7.88
CA ALA A 106 11.43 1.43 6.85
C ALA A 106 11.76 0.47 5.71
N SER A 107 12.00 -0.82 6.02
CA SER A 107 12.30 -1.85 5.01
C SER A 107 11.13 -2.14 4.05
N GLN A 108 9.89 -1.95 4.48
CA GLN A 108 8.69 -2.22 3.67
C GLN A 108 8.11 -0.96 3.02
N ALA A 109 8.59 0.21 3.41
CA ALA A 109 8.00 1.48 3.00
C ALA A 109 7.96 1.67 1.47
N GLU A 110 9.01 1.25 0.76
CA GLU A 110 9.05 1.37 -0.71
C GLU A 110 8.04 0.45 -1.40
N THR A 111 7.96 -0.81 -0.98
CA THR A 111 7.00 -1.79 -1.54
C THR A 111 5.57 -1.34 -1.28
N ARG A 112 5.25 -1.02 -0.03
CA ARG A 112 3.92 -0.51 0.33
C ARG A 112 3.58 0.81 -0.36
N GLY A 113 4.56 1.70 -0.52
CA GLY A 113 4.38 2.95 -1.25
C GLY A 113 4.05 2.73 -2.73
N ARG A 114 4.68 1.76 -3.40
CA ARG A 114 4.37 1.40 -4.79
C ARG A 114 2.97 0.81 -4.93
N GLU A 115 2.63 -0.14 -4.07
CA GLU A 115 1.31 -0.79 -4.06
C GLU A 115 0.20 0.25 -3.87
N LEU A 116 0.35 1.13 -2.88
CA LEU A 116 -0.61 2.19 -2.60
C LEU A 116 -0.76 3.16 -3.77
N CYS A 117 0.36 3.61 -4.36
CA CYS A 117 0.33 4.49 -5.52
C CYS A 117 -0.33 3.82 -6.73
N SER A 118 -0.08 2.52 -6.96
CA SER A 118 -0.70 1.77 -8.05
C SER A 118 -2.21 1.62 -7.85
N ARG A 119 -2.66 1.25 -6.66
CA ARG A 119 -4.10 1.17 -6.34
C ARG A 119 -4.80 2.52 -6.49
N LEU A 120 -4.23 3.58 -5.94
CA LEU A 120 -4.80 4.93 -6.08
C LEU A 120 -4.89 5.39 -7.53
N LYS A 121 -3.95 5.00 -8.39
CA LYS A 121 -4.00 5.28 -9.82
C LYS A 121 -5.24 4.64 -10.49
N ASP A 122 -5.64 3.46 -10.04
CA ASP A 122 -6.77 2.73 -10.62
C ASP A 122 -8.11 3.21 -10.02
N LEU A 123 -8.10 3.61 -8.74
CA LEU A 123 -9.30 4.06 -8.02
C LEU A 123 -9.68 5.53 -8.30
N ILE A 124 -8.69 6.41 -8.51
CA ILE A 124 -8.94 7.82 -8.77
C ILE A 124 -9.30 8.01 -10.25
N PRO A 125 -10.46 8.61 -10.56
CA PRO A 125 -10.90 8.80 -11.94
C PRO A 125 -9.97 9.76 -12.69
N ARG A 126 -9.77 9.48 -13.98
CA ARG A 126 -8.99 10.34 -14.87
C ARG A 126 -9.65 11.71 -14.99
N GLN A 127 -8.84 12.75 -14.93
CA GLN A 127 -9.28 14.12 -15.13
C GLN A 127 -8.67 14.74 -16.41
N LEU A 128 -8.97 15.99 -16.70
CA LEU A 128 -8.49 16.70 -17.90
C LEU A 128 -6.98 16.97 -17.87
N PHE A 129 -6.32 16.74 -16.75
CA PHE A 129 -4.87 16.89 -16.59
C PHE A 129 -4.25 15.66 -15.95
N LYS A 130 -2.93 15.52 -16.03
CA LYS A 130 -2.19 14.42 -15.41
C LYS A 130 -2.09 14.64 -13.90
N ILE A 131 -2.42 13.61 -13.13
CA ILE A 131 -2.36 13.63 -11.67
C ILE A 131 -1.20 12.73 -11.23
N PRO A 132 -0.12 13.27 -10.69
CA PRO A 132 0.91 12.47 -10.03
C PRO A 132 0.39 12.02 -8.66
N VAL A 133 0.52 10.73 -8.37
CA VAL A 133 0.33 10.12 -7.06
C VAL A 133 1.69 9.70 -6.55
N GLN A 134 2.05 10.10 -5.35
CA GLN A 134 3.40 9.93 -4.81
C GLN A 134 3.34 9.48 -3.37
N ALA A 135 4.23 8.58 -2.98
CA ALA A 135 4.52 8.26 -1.59
C ALA A 135 5.88 8.86 -1.21
N ALA A 136 5.96 9.47 -0.04
CA ALA A 136 7.17 10.15 0.43
C ALA A 136 7.46 9.87 1.90
N ILE A 137 8.74 9.84 2.27
CA ILE A 137 9.22 9.76 3.65
C ILE A 137 10.14 10.97 3.89
N GLY A 138 9.82 11.77 4.90
CA GLY A 138 10.64 12.95 5.24
C GLY A 138 10.85 13.91 4.06
N GLY A 139 9.86 14.02 3.16
CA GLY A 139 9.94 14.84 1.94
C GLY A 139 10.60 14.16 0.73
N LYS A 140 11.27 13.01 0.90
CA LYS A 140 11.86 12.23 -0.20
C LYS A 140 10.79 11.32 -0.81
N ILE A 141 10.57 11.44 -2.12
CA ILE A 141 9.64 10.57 -2.87
C ILE A 141 10.27 9.18 -3.01
N ILE A 142 9.56 8.16 -2.53
CA ILE A 142 9.97 6.74 -2.58
C ILE A 142 9.23 5.96 -3.66
N ALA A 143 8.00 6.37 -3.99
CA ALA A 143 7.22 5.76 -5.06
C ALA A 143 6.41 6.82 -5.80
N ARG A 144 6.15 6.59 -7.08
CA ARG A 144 5.37 7.50 -7.91
C ARG A 144 4.63 6.75 -9.01
N GLU A 145 3.34 7.07 -9.14
CA GLU A 145 2.49 6.71 -10.25
C GLU A 145 1.87 7.96 -10.88
N THR A 146 1.37 7.85 -12.11
CA THR A 146 0.76 8.99 -12.79
C THR A 146 -0.55 8.56 -13.45
N ILE A 147 -1.64 9.19 -13.05
CA ILE A 147 -2.95 9.03 -13.68
C ILE A 147 -2.95 9.85 -14.97
N SER A 148 -3.22 9.19 -16.09
CA SER A 148 -3.24 9.82 -17.40
C SER A 148 -4.39 10.79 -17.55
N ALA A 149 -4.16 11.94 -18.18
CA ALA A 149 -5.23 12.89 -18.50
C ALA A 149 -6.21 12.30 -19.54
N MET A 150 -7.49 12.63 -19.37
CA MET A 150 -8.47 12.40 -20.45
C MET A 150 -8.04 13.19 -21.69
N ARG A 151 -8.08 12.54 -22.86
CA ARG A 151 -7.83 13.17 -24.15
C ARG A 151 -9.17 13.53 -24.80
N LYS A 152 -9.35 14.81 -25.08
CA LYS A 152 -10.36 15.28 -26.01
C LYS A 152 -9.70 15.32 -27.40
N ASP A 153 -10.31 14.66 -28.39
CA ASP A 153 -9.81 14.76 -29.76
C ASP A 153 -10.15 16.14 -30.33
N VAL A 154 -9.16 17.03 -30.25
CA VAL A 154 -9.27 18.41 -30.77
C VAL A 154 -9.00 18.48 -32.25
N THR A 155 -8.55 17.37 -32.87
CA THR A 155 -8.18 17.30 -34.30
C THR A 155 -9.23 16.61 -35.15
N ALA A 156 -10.27 16.02 -34.55
CA ALA A 156 -11.32 15.28 -35.27
C ALA A 156 -12.00 16.06 -36.38
N LYS A 157 -12.11 17.39 -36.23
CA LYS A 157 -12.69 18.29 -37.27
C LYS A 157 -11.71 18.88 -38.23
N CYS A 158 -10.43 18.46 -38.18
CA CYS A 158 -9.41 18.92 -39.11
C CYS A 158 -9.35 18.00 -40.31
N TYR A 159 -10.16 18.28 -41.33
CA TYR A 159 -10.12 17.60 -42.63
C TYR A 159 -8.89 18.04 -43.45
N GLY A 160 -8.24 17.09 -44.11
CA GLY A 160 -7.11 17.36 -45.02
C GLY A 160 -5.77 17.55 -44.32
N GLY A 161 -4.72 17.73 -45.11
CA GLY A 161 -3.31 17.72 -44.68
C GLY A 161 -2.79 18.96 -43.93
N ASP A 162 -3.65 19.79 -43.31
CA ASP A 162 -3.20 20.98 -42.58
C ASP A 162 -2.50 20.62 -41.28
N VAL A 163 -1.23 20.22 -41.39
CA VAL A 163 -0.37 19.84 -40.27
C VAL A 163 -0.16 21.02 -39.31
N SER A 164 -0.09 22.26 -39.86
CA SER A 164 0.13 23.47 -39.06
C SER A 164 -1.02 23.73 -38.07
N ARG A 165 -2.25 23.61 -38.54
CA ARG A 165 -3.46 23.78 -37.74
C ARG A 165 -3.58 22.70 -36.65
N LYS A 166 -3.33 21.43 -37.03
CA LYS A 166 -3.31 20.32 -36.08
C LYS A 166 -2.31 20.57 -34.95
N ARG A 167 -1.08 20.98 -35.29
CA ARG A 167 -0.02 21.30 -34.35
C ARG A 167 -0.42 22.43 -33.40
N LYS A 168 -0.95 23.54 -33.89
CA LYS A 168 -1.42 24.67 -33.07
C LYS A 168 -2.54 24.25 -32.09
N LEU A 169 -3.48 23.44 -32.53
CA LEU A 169 -4.56 22.91 -31.65
C LEU A 169 -4.01 22.01 -30.55
N LEU A 170 -3.07 21.14 -30.84
CA LEU A 170 -2.42 20.28 -29.87
C LEU A 170 -1.59 21.08 -28.84
N GLU A 171 -0.87 22.10 -29.29
CA GLU A 171 -0.11 23.01 -28.44
C GLU A 171 -1.03 23.81 -27.50
N LYS A 172 -2.14 24.31 -28.02
CA LYS A 172 -3.17 25.02 -27.22
C LYS A 172 -3.77 24.08 -26.15
N GLN A 173 -4.06 22.83 -26.52
CA GLN A 173 -4.53 21.81 -25.58
C GLN A 173 -3.48 21.52 -24.50
N LYS A 174 -2.20 21.39 -24.87
CA LYS A 174 -1.08 21.16 -23.92
C LYS A 174 -0.94 22.31 -22.93
N LYS A 175 -1.00 23.58 -23.41
CA LYS A 175 -0.95 24.77 -22.54
C LYS A 175 -2.16 24.83 -21.60
N GLY A 176 -3.37 24.54 -22.10
CA GLY A 176 -4.58 24.47 -21.28
C GLY A 176 -4.51 23.43 -20.15
N LYS A 177 -4.02 22.23 -20.47
CA LYS A 177 -3.80 21.17 -19.47
C LYS A 177 -2.78 21.54 -18.41
N LYS A 178 -1.69 22.24 -18.80
CA LYS A 178 -0.69 22.73 -17.84
C LYS A 178 -1.29 23.75 -16.87
N LYS A 179 -2.12 24.67 -17.37
CA LYS A 179 -2.83 25.66 -16.55
C LYS A 179 -3.84 24.99 -15.61
N MET A 180 -4.64 24.03 -16.11
CA MET A 180 -5.60 23.28 -15.28
C MET A 180 -4.92 22.52 -14.15
N ARG A 181 -3.72 21.97 -14.38
CA ARG A 181 -2.97 21.28 -13.34
C ARG A 181 -2.56 22.19 -12.19
N GLN A 182 -2.30 23.46 -12.43
CA GLN A 182 -1.90 24.43 -11.39
C GLN A 182 -3.06 24.83 -10.48
N PHE A 183 -4.29 24.85 -11.01
CA PHE A 183 -5.48 25.33 -10.30
C PHE A 183 -6.52 24.23 -10.04
N GLY A 184 -6.36 23.04 -10.63
CA GLY A 184 -7.31 21.94 -10.50
C GLY A 184 -7.16 21.23 -9.17
N ARG A 185 -8.22 21.25 -8.37
CA ARG A 185 -8.36 20.34 -7.22
C ARG A 185 -8.63 18.94 -7.74
N VAL A 186 -8.00 17.96 -7.13
CA VAL A 186 -8.27 16.54 -7.41
C VAL A 186 -9.32 16.08 -6.41
N ASP A 187 -10.47 15.69 -6.94
CA ASP A 187 -11.52 15.08 -6.13
C ASP A 187 -11.23 13.60 -6.00
N ILE A 188 -11.01 13.15 -4.77
CA ILE A 188 -10.72 11.74 -4.44
C ILE A 188 -12.01 11.15 -3.89
N PRO A 189 -12.63 10.16 -4.56
CA PRO A 189 -13.83 9.51 -4.07
C PRO A 189 -13.62 8.87 -2.71
N GLN A 190 -14.62 8.92 -1.84
CA GLN A 190 -14.54 8.30 -0.50
C GLN A 190 -14.25 6.78 -0.59
N SER A 191 -14.78 6.10 -1.59
CA SER A 191 -14.49 4.68 -1.86
C SER A 191 -13.00 4.43 -2.09
N ALA A 192 -12.29 5.35 -2.74
CA ALA A 192 -10.85 5.22 -2.98
C ALA A 192 -10.04 5.22 -1.68
N PHE A 193 -10.46 5.96 -0.64
CA PHE A 193 -9.80 5.90 0.66
C PHE A 193 -9.99 4.54 1.33
N ILE A 194 -11.21 4.02 1.32
CA ILE A 194 -11.55 2.75 1.96
C ILE A 194 -10.80 1.59 1.27
N GLU A 195 -10.84 1.56 -0.06
CA GLU A 195 -10.18 0.49 -0.83
C GLU A 195 -8.66 0.60 -0.83
N ALA A 196 -8.11 1.82 -0.81
CA ALA A 196 -6.67 2.01 -0.70
C ALA A 196 -6.12 1.54 0.66
N LEU A 197 -6.90 1.67 1.73
CA LEU A 197 -6.51 1.24 3.08
C LEU A 197 -6.67 -0.27 3.30
N LYS A 198 -7.48 -0.96 2.50
CA LYS A 198 -7.58 -2.44 2.50
C LYS A 198 -6.33 -3.09 1.87
N MET A 199 -5.13 -2.63 2.23
CA MET A 199 -3.87 -3.19 1.77
C MET A 199 -3.60 -4.52 2.48
N GLY A 200 -4.11 -5.60 1.92
CA GLY A 200 -3.94 -6.95 2.48
C GLY A 200 -4.76 -8.03 1.78
N ASP A 201 -5.74 -7.64 0.97
CA ASP A 201 -6.70 -8.58 0.36
C ASP A 201 -6.27 -9.07 -1.06
N SER A 202 -4.96 -9.23 -1.33
CA SER A 202 -4.48 -9.77 -2.62
C SER A 202 -3.55 -10.92 -2.42
#